data_c3d8b4b7152f3233b73def447a9caaf3
#
_entry.id   c3d8b4b7152f3233b73def447a9caaf3
#
_cell.length_a   1.000
_cell.length_b   1.000
_cell.length_c   1.000
_cell.angle_alpha   90.00
_cell.angle_beta   90.00
_cell.angle_gamma   90.00
#
_symmetry.space_group_name_H-M   'P 1'
#
loop_
_entity.id
_entity.type
_entity.pdbx_description
1 polymer ?
#
loop_
_entity_poly.entity_id
_entity_poly.type
_entity_poly.pdbx_seq_one_letter_code
_entity_poly.pdbx_strand_id
1 'polypeptide(L)'
;MIINKKKSKGPAKDSTEKFVTGLAVVVSILMVLICLLPCIHVLATSVSSGNAEVAGRVGLWPVDFQLEGIKTIVVGTNFMRSLCNSLYVTIVGTIISLIITTMFAYAMSKTHLKGRKLLTIICIIAMVFSGGMVPEYIVMKKLGLMNTFWSLILPRGMTIFNMLLIKNYFEGLPESVMESANIDGAGEFRTLVSIVLPMSAPVIATTGLLYAIAYWNNYLHPVLYINDPAMRTLQVFLRDLLADVGTVTEQLERSPETVGLVSAGVVTAGVTVLGVIPILLLYPFVQRYMVQGITIGSEKG
;
A
#
# COMPACT_ATOMS: atom_id res chain seq x y z
N MET A 1 46.52 18.79 -26.02
CA MET A 1 46.74 19.08 -24.60
C MET A 1 45.80 18.15 -23.83
N ILE A 2 46.32 16.99 -23.39
CA ILE A 2 45.54 15.90 -22.79
C ILE A 2 45.46 16.19 -21.29
N ILE A 3 44.25 16.57 -20.81
CA ILE A 3 44.02 16.81 -19.39
C ILE A 3 43.75 15.45 -18.71
N ASN A 4 44.80 15.00 -18.01
CA ASN A 4 44.80 13.78 -17.20
C ASN A 4 43.92 13.98 -15.97
N LYS A 5 42.67 13.44 -15.97
CA LYS A 5 41.72 13.48 -14.85
C LYS A 5 42.24 12.55 -13.73
N LYS A 6 43.03 13.10 -12.83
CA LYS A 6 43.48 12.45 -11.59
C LYS A 6 42.23 12.05 -10.80
N LYS A 7 41.91 10.74 -10.70
CA LYS A 7 40.95 10.19 -9.76
C LYS A 7 41.40 10.60 -8.35
N SER A 8 40.66 11.54 -7.74
CA SER A 8 40.82 11.85 -6.33
C SER A 8 40.49 10.58 -5.55
N LYS A 9 41.49 9.97 -4.92
CA LYS A 9 41.29 8.98 -3.87
C LYS A 9 40.63 9.73 -2.71
N GLY A 10 39.37 9.42 -2.41
CA GLY A 10 38.70 9.92 -1.19
C GLY A 10 39.56 9.63 0.05
N PRO A 11 39.41 10.42 1.12
CA PRO A 11 40.18 10.23 2.33
C PRO A 11 40.05 8.77 2.83
N ALA A 12 41.17 8.19 3.27
CA ALA A 12 41.21 6.84 3.82
C ALA A 12 40.20 6.79 4.96
N LYS A 13 39.19 5.91 4.85
CA LYS A 13 38.17 5.70 5.90
C LYS A 13 38.88 5.43 7.23
N ASP A 14 38.69 6.31 8.18
CA ASP A 14 39.25 6.20 9.52
C ASP A 14 38.85 4.86 10.16
N SER A 15 39.67 4.32 11.06
CA SER A 15 39.39 3.05 11.74
C SER A 15 38.04 3.06 12.44
N THR A 16 37.64 4.20 12.96
CA THR A 16 36.34 4.43 13.58
C THR A 16 35.17 4.32 12.57
N GLU A 17 35.33 4.86 11.34
CA GLU A 17 34.31 4.72 10.29
C GLU A 17 34.15 3.27 9.85
N LYS A 18 35.23 2.49 9.76
CA LYS A 18 35.18 1.07 9.42
C LYS A 18 34.47 0.26 10.50
N PHE A 19 34.74 0.57 11.77
CA PHE A 19 34.09 -0.07 12.91
C PHE A 19 32.58 0.22 12.94
N VAL A 20 32.19 1.49 12.81
CA VAL A 20 30.78 1.91 12.77
C VAL A 20 30.06 1.27 11.57
N THR A 21 30.69 1.26 10.40
CA THR A 21 30.11 0.62 9.21
C THR A 21 29.97 -0.90 9.41
N GLY A 22 30.96 -1.57 9.99
CA GLY A 22 30.91 -3.00 10.31
C GLY A 22 29.76 -3.31 11.30
N LEU A 23 29.64 -2.52 12.36
CA LEU A 23 28.57 -2.66 13.35
C LEU A 23 27.18 -2.46 12.70
N ALA A 24 27.04 -1.42 11.86
CA ALA A 24 25.79 -1.15 11.14
C ALA A 24 25.40 -2.32 10.22
N VAL A 25 26.37 -2.92 9.51
CA VAL A 25 26.12 -4.09 8.64
C VAL A 25 25.67 -5.28 9.48
N VAL A 26 26.33 -5.58 10.61
CA VAL A 26 25.96 -6.69 11.49
C VAL A 26 24.54 -6.50 12.04
N VAL A 27 24.23 -5.29 12.55
CA VAL A 27 22.89 -4.98 13.04
C VAL A 27 21.84 -5.12 11.93
N SER A 28 22.15 -4.64 10.71
CA SER A 28 21.23 -4.76 9.58
C SER A 28 20.98 -6.22 9.21
N ILE A 29 22.02 -7.07 9.18
CA ILE A 29 21.88 -8.51 8.90
C ILE A 29 21.02 -9.18 9.97
N LEU A 30 21.28 -8.90 11.25
CA LEU A 30 20.47 -9.43 12.35
C LEU A 30 18.99 -9.05 12.22
N MET A 31 18.71 -7.77 11.93
CA MET A 31 17.34 -7.29 11.70
C MET A 31 16.67 -8.00 10.53
N VAL A 32 17.39 -8.17 9.42
CA VAL A 32 16.88 -8.91 8.25
C VAL A 32 16.55 -10.36 8.62
N LEU A 33 17.44 -11.05 9.35
CA LEU A 33 17.19 -12.43 9.78
C LEU A 33 15.98 -12.54 10.71
N ILE A 34 15.88 -11.66 11.72
CA ILE A 34 14.73 -11.64 12.66
C ILE A 34 13.41 -11.42 11.91
N CYS A 35 13.39 -10.60 10.87
CA CYS A 35 12.18 -10.34 10.06
C CYS A 35 11.87 -11.47 9.08
N LEU A 36 12.90 -12.07 8.44
CA LEU A 36 12.71 -13.07 7.39
C LEU A 36 12.39 -14.47 7.94
N LEU A 37 13.00 -14.87 9.06
CA LEU A 37 12.80 -16.22 9.61
C LEU A 37 11.33 -16.56 9.87
N PRO A 38 10.52 -15.68 10.53
CA PRO A 38 9.09 -15.95 10.69
C PRO A 38 8.35 -16.05 9.36
N CYS A 39 8.69 -15.20 8.37
CA CYS A 39 8.05 -15.22 7.06
C CYS A 39 8.33 -16.53 6.31
N ILE A 40 9.59 -17.01 6.37
CA ILE A 40 9.97 -18.29 5.76
C ILE A 40 9.26 -19.45 6.46
N HIS A 41 9.16 -19.42 7.79
CA HIS A 41 8.42 -20.44 8.55
C HIS A 41 6.93 -20.49 8.14
N VAL A 42 6.26 -19.34 8.04
CA VAL A 42 4.86 -19.27 7.59
C VAL A 42 4.71 -19.78 6.15
N LEU A 43 5.63 -19.42 5.26
CA LEU A 43 5.65 -19.97 3.89
C LEU A 43 5.83 -21.48 3.88
N ALA A 44 6.79 -22.02 4.65
CA ALA A 44 7.03 -23.47 4.77
C ALA A 44 5.79 -24.19 5.32
N THR A 45 5.14 -23.63 6.35
CA THR A 45 3.93 -24.18 6.95
C THR A 45 2.76 -24.20 5.98
N SER A 46 2.58 -23.13 5.21
CA SER A 46 1.45 -23.00 4.26
C SER A 46 1.44 -24.06 3.15
N VAL A 47 2.58 -24.67 2.87
CA VAL A 47 2.76 -25.71 1.84
C VAL A 47 3.19 -27.06 2.41
N SER A 48 3.05 -27.27 3.72
CA SER A 48 3.34 -28.54 4.41
C SER A 48 2.05 -29.31 4.71
N SER A 49 2.17 -30.61 5.01
CA SER A 49 1.03 -31.42 5.44
C SER A 49 0.55 -31.03 6.85
N GLY A 50 -0.77 -31.14 7.10
CA GLY A 50 -1.36 -30.90 8.41
C GLY A 50 -0.76 -31.80 9.49
N ASN A 51 -0.51 -33.07 9.17
CA ASN A 51 0.13 -34.03 10.09
C ASN A 51 1.56 -33.61 10.47
N ALA A 52 2.33 -33.05 9.54
CA ALA A 52 3.67 -32.56 9.81
C ALA A 52 3.66 -31.29 10.68
N GLU A 53 2.68 -30.42 10.48
CA GLU A 53 2.51 -29.20 11.26
C GLU A 53 2.10 -29.54 12.71
N VAL A 54 1.06 -30.35 12.90
CA VAL A 54 0.58 -30.78 14.23
C VAL A 54 1.67 -31.53 14.99
N ALA A 55 2.51 -32.32 14.29
CA ALA A 55 3.65 -33.00 14.89
C ALA A 55 4.84 -32.07 15.21
N GLY A 56 4.75 -30.75 14.88
CA GLY A 56 5.83 -29.79 15.11
C GLY A 56 7.09 -30.05 14.28
N ARG A 57 6.98 -30.77 13.16
CA ARG A 57 8.12 -31.11 12.29
C ARG A 57 8.49 -30.04 11.28
N VAL A 58 7.59 -29.06 11.08
CA VAL A 58 7.81 -27.97 10.11
C VAL A 58 8.70 -26.90 10.73
N GLY A 59 9.88 -26.71 10.14
CA GLY A 59 10.81 -25.64 10.52
C GLY A 59 10.86 -24.52 9.49
N LEU A 60 12.04 -24.30 8.91
CA LEU A 60 12.23 -23.33 7.81
C LEU A 60 12.02 -23.96 6.43
N TRP A 61 11.88 -25.26 6.35
CA TRP A 61 11.65 -26.02 5.13
C TRP A 61 10.31 -26.74 5.19
N PRO A 62 9.58 -26.85 4.08
CA PRO A 62 8.33 -27.60 4.05
C PRO A 62 8.58 -29.09 4.26
N VAL A 63 7.64 -29.74 4.96
CA VAL A 63 7.63 -31.19 5.20
C VAL A 63 6.39 -31.76 4.55
N ASP A 64 6.55 -32.85 3.77
CA ASP A 64 5.47 -33.46 2.99
C ASP A 64 4.73 -32.41 2.15
N PHE A 65 5.46 -31.80 1.18
CA PHE A 65 4.98 -30.69 0.37
C PHE A 65 3.61 -30.94 -0.27
N GLN A 66 2.67 -30.03 -0.03
CA GLN A 66 1.32 -30.08 -0.61
C GLN A 66 0.69 -28.68 -0.69
N LEU A 67 -0.28 -28.51 -1.59
CA LEU A 67 -0.98 -27.26 -1.81
C LEU A 67 -2.48 -27.32 -1.40
N GLU A 68 -2.89 -28.43 -0.77
CA GLU A 68 -4.31 -28.65 -0.45
C GLU A 68 -4.85 -27.58 0.52
N GLY A 69 -4.07 -27.10 1.48
CA GLY A 69 -4.45 -25.99 2.35
C GLY A 69 -4.77 -24.70 1.57
N ILE A 70 -3.87 -24.32 0.66
CA ILE A 70 -4.07 -23.13 -0.20
C ILE A 70 -5.23 -23.34 -1.16
N LYS A 71 -5.30 -24.50 -1.81
CA LYS A 71 -6.37 -24.86 -2.76
C LYS A 71 -7.75 -24.79 -2.09
N THR A 72 -7.87 -25.33 -0.88
CA THR A 72 -9.10 -25.30 -0.09
C THR A 72 -9.55 -23.86 0.18
N ILE A 73 -8.64 -22.97 0.55
CA ILE A 73 -8.97 -21.55 0.77
C ILE A 73 -9.43 -20.90 -0.54
N VAL A 74 -8.70 -21.10 -1.64
CA VAL A 74 -8.97 -20.41 -2.91
C VAL A 74 -10.25 -20.92 -3.58
N VAL A 75 -10.47 -22.24 -3.59
CA VAL A 75 -11.59 -22.89 -4.31
C VAL A 75 -12.79 -23.11 -3.40
N GLY A 76 -12.56 -23.50 -2.14
CA GLY A 76 -13.62 -23.85 -1.19
C GLY A 76 -14.29 -22.65 -0.50
N THR A 77 -13.81 -21.42 -0.72
CA THR A 77 -14.32 -20.23 -0.04
C THR A 77 -14.59 -19.06 -1.00
N ASN A 78 -15.08 -17.94 -0.44
CA ASN A 78 -15.29 -16.69 -1.19
C ASN A 78 -14.00 -15.88 -1.42
N PHE A 79 -12.81 -16.49 -1.32
CA PHE A 79 -11.52 -15.83 -1.47
C PHE A 79 -11.41 -15.04 -2.78
N MET A 80 -11.68 -15.67 -3.91
CA MET A 80 -11.53 -15.03 -5.23
C MET A 80 -12.44 -13.81 -5.38
N ARG A 81 -13.67 -13.89 -4.86
CA ARG A 81 -14.61 -12.76 -4.85
C ARG A 81 -14.09 -11.62 -4.00
N SER A 82 -13.62 -11.90 -2.80
CA SER A 82 -13.05 -10.90 -1.89
C SER A 82 -11.78 -10.26 -2.44
N LEU A 83 -10.96 -11.03 -3.15
CA LEU A 83 -9.79 -10.53 -3.89
C LEU A 83 -10.21 -9.55 -4.98
N CYS A 84 -11.21 -9.92 -5.81
CA CYS A 84 -11.73 -9.03 -6.86
C CYS A 84 -12.34 -7.74 -6.27
N ASN A 85 -13.06 -7.83 -5.15
CA ASN A 85 -13.60 -6.66 -4.44
C ASN A 85 -12.47 -5.73 -3.97
N SER A 86 -11.42 -6.28 -3.37
CA SER A 86 -10.26 -5.48 -2.93
C SER A 86 -9.53 -4.84 -4.10
N LEU A 87 -9.32 -5.56 -5.20
CA LEU A 87 -8.70 -5.01 -6.41
C LEU A 87 -9.56 -3.87 -6.98
N TYR A 88 -10.88 -4.07 -7.06
CA TYR A 88 -11.80 -3.04 -7.54
C TYR A 88 -11.72 -1.77 -6.68
N VAL A 89 -11.86 -1.89 -5.36
CA VAL A 89 -11.80 -0.74 -4.44
C VAL A 89 -10.43 -0.06 -4.51
N THR A 90 -9.35 -0.83 -4.59
CA THR A 90 -8.00 -0.28 -4.67
C THR A 90 -7.76 0.47 -5.96
N ILE A 91 -8.10 -0.12 -7.11
CA ILE A 91 -7.85 0.50 -8.43
C ILE A 91 -8.76 1.73 -8.61
N VAL A 92 -10.06 1.56 -8.44
CA VAL A 92 -11.03 2.65 -8.63
C VAL A 92 -10.82 3.76 -7.61
N GLY A 93 -10.62 3.40 -6.34
CA GLY A 93 -10.34 4.34 -5.26
C GLY A 93 -9.07 5.14 -5.52
N THR A 94 -7.98 4.49 -5.94
CA THR A 94 -6.71 5.17 -6.27
C THR A 94 -6.87 6.14 -7.42
N ILE A 95 -7.53 5.75 -8.51
CA ILE A 95 -7.74 6.62 -9.67
C ILE A 95 -8.55 7.85 -9.28
N ILE A 96 -9.68 7.66 -8.59
CA ILE A 96 -10.54 8.76 -8.16
C ILE A 96 -9.80 9.69 -7.20
N SER A 97 -9.09 9.12 -6.22
CA SER A 97 -8.31 9.90 -5.26
C SER A 97 -7.20 10.71 -5.94
N LEU A 98 -6.49 10.13 -6.91
CA LEU A 98 -5.47 10.84 -7.67
C LEU A 98 -6.07 12.01 -8.46
N ILE A 99 -7.18 11.78 -9.15
CA ILE A 99 -7.85 12.84 -9.93
C ILE A 99 -8.24 14.00 -9.01
N ILE A 100 -8.97 13.73 -7.92
CA ILE A 100 -9.44 14.77 -6.99
C ILE A 100 -8.25 15.49 -6.35
N THR A 101 -7.27 14.73 -5.83
CA THR A 101 -6.11 15.31 -5.15
C THR A 101 -5.26 16.15 -6.09
N THR A 102 -5.03 15.70 -7.31
CA THR A 102 -4.21 16.40 -8.31
C THR A 102 -4.87 17.69 -8.75
N MET A 103 -6.18 17.66 -9.05
CA MET A 103 -6.92 18.85 -9.43
C MET A 103 -6.93 19.89 -8.30
N PHE A 104 -7.16 19.44 -7.06
CA PHE A 104 -7.15 20.33 -5.90
C PHE A 104 -5.74 20.88 -5.63
N ALA A 105 -4.71 20.04 -5.67
CA ALA A 105 -3.32 20.45 -5.51
C ALA A 105 -2.88 21.46 -6.58
N TYR A 106 -3.33 21.28 -7.83
CA TYR A 106 -3.03 22.21 -8.92
C TYR A 106 -3.65 23.58 -8.68
N ALA A 107 -4.92 23.63 -8.31
CA ALA A 107 -5.56 24.89 -7.95
C ALA A 107 -4.84 25.58 -6.78
N MET A 108 -4.47 24.81 -5.75
CA MET A 108 -3.76 25.31 -4.56
C MET A 108 -2.29 25.69 -4.83
N SER A 109 -1.68 25.24 -5.90
CA SER A 109 -0.30 25.64 -6.28
C SER A 109 -0.26 27.03 -6.92
N LYS A 110 -1.38 27.52 -7.50
CA LYS A 110 -1.43 28.83 -8.16
C LYS A 110 -1.36 29.97 -7.15
N THR A 111 -0.37 30.85 -7.32
CA THR A 111 -0.12 31.98 -6.39
C THR A 111 -1.25 33.02 -6.42
N HIS A 112 -1.91 33.19 -7.57
CA HIS A 112 -2.99 34.15 -7.78
C HIS A 112 -4.37 33.66 -7.28
N LEU A 113 -4.48 32.43 -6.75
CA LEU A 113 -5.74 31.92 -6.21
C LEU A 113 -6.19 32.73 -4.98
N LYS A 114 -7.31 33.42 -5.11
CA LYS A 114 -7.91 34.19 -4.01
C LYS A 114 -8.34 33.24 -2.88
N GLY A 115 -7.93 33.55 -1.66
CA GLY A 115 -8.25 32.71 -0.49
C GLY A 115 -7.34 31.50 -0.27
N ARG A 116 -6.28 31.31 -1.08
CA ARG A 116 -5.31 30.20 -0.97
C ARG A 116 -4.81 30.01 0.46
N LYS A 117 -4.40 31.09 1.15
CA LYS A 117 -3.89 31.02 2.53
C LYS A 117 -4.94 30.47 3.49
N LEU A 118 -6.19 30.93 3.38
CA LEU A 118 -7.29 30.44 4.22
C LEU A 118 -7.57 28.96 3.96
N LEU A 119 -7.66 28.55 2.69
CA LEU A 119 -7.86 27.14 2.33
C LEU A 119 -6.73 26.25 2.83
N THR A 120 -5.48 26.71 2.74
CA THR A 120 -4.32 25.96 3.26
C THR A 120 -4.43 25.78 4.78
N ILE A 121 -4.81 26.83 5.52
CA ILE A 121 -5.01 26.75 6.97
C ILE A 121 -6.13 25.76 7.32
N ILE A 122 -7.26 25.81 6.63
CA ILE A 122 -8.39 24.88 6.82
C ILE A 122 -7.92 23.44 6.56
N CYS A 123 -7.18 23.20 5.49
CA CYS A 123 -6.61 21.88 5.19
C CYS A 123 -5.67 21.41 6.31
N ILE A 124 -4.77 22.26 6.82
CA ILE A 124 -3.85 21.89 7.90
C ILE A 124 -4.63 21.58 9.18
N ILE A 125 -5.64 22.39 9.52
CA ILE A 125 -6.52 22.12 10.67
C ILE A 125 -7.20 20.75 10.50
N ALA A 126 -7.80 20.48 9.34
CA ALA A 126 -8.46 19.20 9.06
C ALA A 126 -7.50 17.99 9.02
N MET A 127 -6.21 18.22 8.73
CA MET A 127 -5.19 17.18 8.80
C MET A 127 -4.86 16.77 10.25
N VAL A 128 -4.85 17.74 11.15
CA VAL A 128 -4.50 17.52 12.57
C VAL A 128 -5.72 17.07 13.39
N PHE A 129 -6.89 17.65 13.10
CA PHE A 129 -8.12 17.36 13.82
C PHE A 129 -9.01 16.42 13.01
N SER A 130 -9.04 15.14 13.43
CA SER A 130 -9.97 14.16 12.90
C SER A 130 -11.30 14.20 13.64
N GLY A 131 -12.40 14.16 12.91
CA GLY A 131 -13.75 14.03 13.51
C GLY A 131 -13.97 12.71 14.23
N GLY A 132 -13.15 11.72 13.93
CA GLY A 132 -13.25 10.38 14.49
C GLY A 132 -14.25 9.47 13.75
N MET A 133 -14.20 8.20 14.09
CA MET A 133 -14.92 7.12 13.42
C MET A 133 -16.46 7.24 13.53
N VAL A 134 -16.97 7.68 14.69
CA VAL A 134 -18.43 7.74 14.94
C VAL A 134 -19.11 8.82 14.08
N PRO A 135 -18.64 10.08 14.05
CA PRO A 135 -19.17 11.07 13.12
C PRO A 135 -19.08 10.66 11.66
N GLU A 136 -17.97 10.04 11.23
CA GLU A 136 -17.82 9.55 9.86
C GLU A 136 -18.86 8.49 9.52
N TYR A 137 -19.08 7.52 10.41
CA TYR A 137 -20.13 6.51 10.25
C TYR A 137 -21.53 7.13 10.11
N ILE A 138 -21.85 8.13 10.95
CA ILE A 138 -23.15 8.81 10.89
C ILE A 138 -23.32 9.52 9.53
N VAL A 139 -22.28 10.15 9.02
CA VAL A 139 -22.31 10.81 7.70
C VAL A 139 -22.55 9.77 6.61
N MET A 140 -21.80 8.66 6.59
CA MET A 140 -21.97 7.60 5.58
C MET A 140 -23.39 7.02 5.62
N LYS A 141 -23.94 6.81 6.83
CA LYS A 141 -25.32 6.33 7.02
C LYS A 141 -26.36 7.33 6.51
N LYS A 142 -26.20 8.62 6.82
CA LYS A 142 -27.12 9.68 6.36
C LYS A 142 -27.10 9.88 4.86
N LEU A 143 -25.94 9.68 4.22
CA LEU A 143 -25.79 9.76 2.77
C LEU A 143 -26.33 8.51 2.04
N GLY A 144 -26.79 7.49 2.78
CA GLY A 144 -27.28 6.24 2.17
C GLY A 144 -26.19 5.40 1.51
N LEU A 145 -24.92 5.61 1.86
CA LEU A 145 -23.77 4.94 1.24
C LEU A 145 -23.43 3.59 1.90
N MET A 146 -24.10 3.24 3.00
CA MET A 146 -23.90 1.96 3.68
C MET A 146 -24.11 0.80 2.73
N ASN A 147 -23.28 -0.25 2.89
CA ASN A 147 -23.32 -1.44 2.06
C ASN A 147 -23.10 -1.19 0.55
N THR A 148 -22.23 -0.22 0.22
CA THR A 148 -21.76 0.07 -1.13
C THR A 148 -20.26 0.24 -1.16
N PHE A 149 -19.60 0.01 -2.30
CA PHE A 149 -18.16 0.27 -2.45
C PHE A 149 -17.82 1.77 -2.34
N TRP A 150 -18.79 2.65 -2.59
CA TRP A 150 -18.61 4.09 -2.43
C TRP A 150 -18.31 4.50 -0.99
N SER A 151 -18.85 3.78 0.00
CA SER A 151 -18.52 4.01 1.41
C SER A 151 -17.06 3.72 1.74
N LEU A 152 -16.38 2.92 0.93
CA LEU A 152 -14.96 2.60 1.10
C LEU A 152 -14.06 3.58 0.35
N ILE A 153 -14.57 4.20 -0.74
CA ILE A 153 -13.79 5.06 -1.64
C ILE A 153 -13.89 6.52 -1.20
N LEU A 154 -15.10 7.04 -0.99
CA LEU A 154 -15.33 8.48 -0.78
C LEU A 154 -14.66 9.06 0.48
N PRO A 155 -14.67 8.39 1.65
CA PRO A 155 -14.04 8.94 2.85
C PRO A 155 -12.53 9.15 2.70
N ARG A 156 -11.89 8.38 1.82
CA ARG A 156 -10.46 8.45 1.52
C ARG A 156 -10.16 9.15 0.19
N GLY A 157 -11.16 9.73 -0.45
CA GLY A 157 -11.06 10.33 -1.79
C GLY A 157 -10.00 11.42 -1.91
N MET A 158 -9.64 12.10 -0.81
CA MET A 158 -8.51 13.03 -0.76
C MET A 158 -7.86 12.99 0.63
N THR A 159 -6.55 12.72 0.66
CA THR A 159 -5.73 12.87 1.87
C THR A 159 -4.97 14.20 1.77
N ILE A 160 -5.06 15.03 2.81
CA ILE A 160 -4.43 16.35 2.82
C ILE A 160 -2.91 16.25 2.68
N PHE A 161 -2.29 15.24 3.31
CA PHE A 161 -0.86 14.98 3.16
C PHE A 161 -0.46 14.77 1.69
N ASN A 162 -1.19 13.92 0.98
CA ASN A 162 -0.92 13.64 -0.43
C ASN A 162 -1.15 14.88 -1.30
N MET A 163 -2.16 15.67 -0.98
CA MET A 163 -2.44 16.94 -1.65
C MET A 163 -1.29 17.94 -1.47
N LEU A 164 -0.80 18.11 -0.25
CA LEU A 164 0.33 19.00 0.01
C LEU A 164 1.62 18.52 -0.66
N LEU A 165 1.84 17.21 -0.74
CA LEU A 165 2.98 16.63 -1.45
C LEU A 165 2.96 16.99 -2.94
N ILE A 166 1.82 16.78 -3.61
CA ILE A 166 1.64 17.13 -5.03
C ILE A 166 1.73 18.64 -5.23
N LYS A 167 1.06 19.43 -4.37
CA LYS A 167 1.08 20.90 -4.42
C LYS A 167 2.51 21.44 -4.35
N ASN A 168 3.30 20.99 -3.38
CA ASN A 168 4.68 21.46 -3.20
C ASN A 168 5.56 21.09 -4.41
N TYR A 169 5.30 19.93 -5.02
CA TYR A 169 5.98 19.55 -6.26
C TYR A 169 5.62 20.49 -7.41
N PHE A 170 4.34 20.79 -7.59
CA PHE A 170 3.88 21.72 -8.63
C PHE A 170 4.43 23.13 -8.45
N GLU A 171 4.58 23.60 -7.22
CA GLU A 171 5.21 24.90 -6.91
C GLU A 171 6.71 24.93 -7.22
N GLY A 172 7.35 23.79 -7.28
CA GLY A 172 8.76 23.65 -7.66
C GLY A 172 9.01 23.54 -9.17
N LEU A 173 7.96 23.50 -10.00
CA LEU A 173 8.11 23.47 -11.45
C LEU A 173 8.59 24.82 -11.98
N PRO A 174 9.41 24.87 -13.08
CA PRO A 174 9.89 26.11 -13.67
C PRO A 174 8.73 27.01 -14.15
N GLU A 175 8.69 28.26 -13.70
CA GLU A 175 7.66 29.23 -14.10
C GLU A 175 7.67 29.49 -15.61
N SER A 176 8.86 29.46 -16.24
CA SER A 176 9.01 29.67 -17.68
C SER A 176 8.18 28.72 -18.55
N VAL A 177 7.98 27.48 -18.08
CA VAL A 177 7.14 26.49 -18.77
C VAL A 177 5.67 26.88 -18.70
N MET A 178 5.23 27.40 -17.56
CA MET A 178 3.85 27.88 -17.37
C MET A 178 3.57 29.14 -18.16
N GLU A 179 4.53 30.08 -18.21
CA GLU A 179 4.43 31.29 -19.00
C GLU A 179 4.35 31.00 -20.50
N SER A 180 5.19 30.09 -20.99
CA SER A 180 5.16 29.66 -22.41
C SER A 180 3.79 29.08 -22.77
N ALA A 181 3.21 28.23 -21.92
CA ALA A 181 1.87 27.66 -22.13
C ALA A 181 0.79 28.75 -22.19
N ASN A 182 0.89 29.76 -21.33
CA ASN A 182 -0.05 30.89 -21.33
C ASN A 182 0.08 31.74 -22.60
N ILE A 183 1.31 31.98 -23.10
CA ILE A 183 1.56 32.69 -24.36
C ILE A 183 0.96 31.92 -25.53
N ASP A 184 1.06 30.59 -25.54
CA ASP A 184 0.46 29.72 -26.55
C ASP A 184 -1.08 29.61 -26.43
N GLY A 185 -1.70 30.33 -25.50
CA GLY A 185 -3.15 30.31 -25.28
C GLY A 185 -3.70 29.04 -24.66
N ALA A 186 -2.86 28.23 -24.01
CA ALA A 186 -3.31 27.04 -23.33
C ALA A 186 -4.13 27.40 -22.08
N GLY A 187 -5.38 26.94 -22.01
CA GLY A 187 -6.19 27.06 -20.80
C GLY A 187 -5.66 26.19 -19.65
N GLU A 188 -6.05 26.51 -18.40
CA GLU A 188 -5.54 25.85 -17.18
C GLU A 188 -5.67 24.32 -17.20
N PHE A 189 -6.79 23.79 -17.71
CA PHE A 189 -6.99 22.33 -17.80
C PHE A 189 -6.02 21.68 -18.80
N ARG A 190 -5.79 22.31 -19.96
CA ARG A 190 -4.82 21.82 -20.95
C ARG A 190 -3.39 21.89 -20.38
N THR A 191 -3.06 22.97 -19.70
CA THR A 191 -1.77 23.14 -19.01
C THR A 191 -1.57 22.03 -17.97
N LEU A 192 -2.58 21.74 -17.15
CA LEU A 192 -2.51 20.66 -16.17
C LEU A 192 -2.25 19.31 -16.85
N VAL A 193 -3.06 18.92 -17.84
CA VAL A 193 -3.03 17.57 -18.40
C VAL A 193 -1.83 17.36 -19.32
N SER A 194 -1.50 18.36 -20.17
CA SER A 194 -0.49 18.19 -21.22
C SER A 194 0.93 18.56 -20.78
N ILE A 195 1.08 19.35 -19.71
CA ILE A 195 2.38 19.88 -19.28
C ILE A 195 2.69 19.46 -17.85
N VAL A 196 1.85 19.85 -16.89
CA VAL A 196 2.14 19.65 -15.46
C VAL A 196 2.14 18.18 -15.09
N LEU A 197 1.14 17.42 -15.50
CA LEU A 197 1.05 15.98 -15.18
C LEU A 197 2.23 15.17 -15.73
N PRO A 198 2.64 15.29 -17.01
CA PRO A 198 3.80 14.59 -17.52
C PRO A 198 5.09 14.95 -16.78
N MET A 199 5.31 16.24 -16.48
CA MET A 199 6.48 16.70 -15.71
C MET A 199 6.47 16.23 -14.27
N SER A 200 5.30 15.94 -13.72
CA SER A 200 5.09 15.52 -12.33
C SER A 200 4.86 14.01 -12.17
N ALA A 201 5.12 13.22 -13.21
CA ALA A 201 4.92 11.78 -13.19
C ALA A 201 5.53 11.08 -11.95
N PRO A 202 6.73 11.43 -11.44
CA PRO A 202 7.30 10.79 -10.25
C PRO A 202 6.46 11.00 -8.98
N VAL A 203 5.98 12.22 -8.72
CA VAL A 203 5.16 12.51 -7.52
C VAL A 203 3.77 11.92 -7.65
N ILE A 204 3.18 11.93 -8.85
CA ILE A 204 1.88 11.30 -9.12
C ILE A 204 1.95 9.79 -8.92
N ALA A 205 3.00 9.13 -9.41
CA ALA A 205 3.22 7.70 -9.21
C ALA A 205 3.41 7.36 -7.72
N THR A 206 4.22 8.14 -7.00
CA THR A 206 4.44 7.97 -5.54
C THR A 206 3.13 8.13 -4.77
N THR A 207 2.36 9.17 -5.06
CA THR A 207 1.09 9.44 -4.40
C THR A 207 0.04 8.38 -4.72
N GLY A 208 -0.01 7.94 -5.99
CA GLY A 208 -0.88 6.85 -6.41
C GLY A 208 -0.60 5.56 -5.65
N LEU A 209 0.67 5.28 -5.42
CA LEU A 209 1.09 4.16 -4.61
C LEU A 209 0.64 4.28 -3.15
N LEU A 210 0.80 5.46 -2.53
CA LEU A 210 0.34 5.70 -1.17
C LEU A 210 -1.17 5.46 -1.04
N TYR A 211 -1.96 5.90 -2.03
CA TYR A 211 -3.39 5.60 -2.09
C TYR A 211 -3.67 4.11 -2.27
N ALA A 212 -2.99 3.45 -3.21
CA ALA A 212 -3.18 2.02 -3.46
C ALA A 212 -2.91 1.17 -2.20
N ILE A 213 -1.81 1.46 -1.49
CA ILE A 213 -1.49 0.79 -0.22
C ILE A 213 -2.55 1.08 0.84
N ALA A 214 -3.04 2.33 0.92
CA ALA A 214 -4.05 2.71 1.90
C ALA A 214 -5.40 2.05 1.65
N TYR A 215 -5.83 1.89 0.39
CA TYR A 215 -7.04 1.17 0.02
C TYR A 215 -6.89 -0.34 0.21
N TRP A 216 -5.77 -0.92 -0.22
CA TRP A 216 -5.51 -2.35 -0.08
C TRP A 216 -5.53 -2.81 1.38
N ASN A 217 -4.88 -2.06 2.26
CA ASN A 217 -4.79 -2.39 3.69
C ASN A 217 -6.00 -1.92 4.51
N ASN A 218 -7.03 -1.36 3.86
CA ASN A 218 -8.19 -0.87 4.55
C ASN A 218 -9.04 -2.02 5.11
N TYR A 219 -9.01 -2.17 6.42
CA TYR A 219 -9.76 -3.16 7.17
C TYR A 219 -10.98 -2.54 7.89
N LEU A 220 -10.78 -1.37 8.51
CA LEU A 220 -11.76 -0.79 9.43
C LEU A 220 -13.05 -0.34 8.72
N HIS A 221 -12.95 0.39 7.61
CA HIS A 221 -14.12 0.88 6.88
C HIS A 221 -14.98 -0.25 6.31
N PRO A 222 -14.41 -1.30 5.66
CA PRO A 222 -15.22 -2.44 5.23
C PRO A 222 -15.97 -3.14 6.38
N VAL A 223 -15.35 -3.29 7.55
CA VAL A 223 -16.01 -3.86 8.73
C VAL A 223 -17.19 -3.01 9.20
N LEU A 224 -17.05 -1.67 9.14
CA LEU A 224 -18.07 -0.74 9.62
C LEU A 224 -19.20 -0.52 8.62
N TYR A 225 -18.90 -0.53 7.32
CA TYR A 225 -19.84 -0.06 6.30
C TYR A 225 -20.42 -1.16 5.42
N ILE A 226 -19.80 -2.35 5.37
CA ILE A 226 -20.23 -3.45 4.50
C ILE A 226 -20.81 -4.58 5.35
N ASN A 227 -22.13 -4.80 5.21
CA ASN A 227 -22.82 -5.90 5.87
C ASN A 227 -22.97 -7.14 4.97
N ASP A 228 -23.02 -6.94 3.64
CA ASP A 228 -23.15 -8.03 2.68
C ASP A 228 -21.87 -8.86 2.59
N PRO A 229 -21.88 -10.16 2.93
CA PRO A 229 -20.72 -11.03 2.80
C PRO A 229 -20.15 -11.07 1.36
N ALA A 230 -21.01 -10.86 0.36
CA ALA A 230 -20.62 -10.84 -1.04
C ALA A 230 -19.76 -9.63 -1.44
N MET A 231 -19.79 -8.56 -0.65
CA MET A 231 -19.04 -7.32 -0.87
C MET A 231 -17.81 -7.18 0.02
N ARG A 232 -17.53 -8.18 0.87
CA ARG A 232 -16.36 -8.16 1.76
C ARG A 232 -15.06 -8.02 0.97
N THR A 233 -14.17 -7.17 1.48
CA THR A 233 -12.80 -7.05 0.96
C THR A 233 -11.92 -8.18 1.47
N LEU A 234 -10.79 -8.41 0.80
CA LEU A 234 -9.87 -9.49 1.14
C LEU A 234 -9.40 -9.41 2.60
N GLN A 235 -9.07 -8.21 3.10
CA GLN A 235 -8.58 -8.04 4.47
C GLN A 235 -9.61 -8.47 5.53
N VAL A 236 -10.88 -8.14 5.31
CA VAL A 236 -11.97 -8.57 6.20
C VAL A 236 -12.20 -10.06 6.08
N PHE A 237 -12.24 -10.58 4.85
CA PHE A 237 -12.42 -12.00 4.60
C PHE A 237 -11.31 -12.85 5.27
N LEU A 238 -10.04 -12.47 5.11
CA LEU A 238 -8.92 -13.19 5.72
C LEU A 238 -8.98 -13.17 7.25
N ARG A 239 -9.35 -12.03 7.83
CA ARG A 239 -9.51 -11.91 9.28
C ARG A 239 -10.67 -12.76 9.79
N ASP A 240 -11.82 -12.76 9.10
CA ASP A 240 -12.96 -13.59 9.48
C ASP A 240 -12.59 -15.09 9.39
N LEU A 241 -11.88 -15.48 8.33
CA LEU A 241 -11.38 -16.84 8.19
C LEU A 241 -10.41 -17.23 9.31
N LEU A 242 -9.54 -16.31 9.75
CA LEU A 242 -8.65 -16.54 10.89
C LEU A 242 -9.41 -16.66 12.22
N ALA A 243 -10.52 -15.94 12.37
CA ALA A 243 -11.37 -16.03 13.56
C ALA A 243 -12.11 -17.37 13.62
N ASP A 244 -12.47 -17.93 12.47
CA ASP A 244 -13.27 -19.16 12.34
C ASP A 244 -12.43 -20.39 11.93
N VAL A 245 -11.10 -20.31 12.03
CA VAL A 245 -10.20 -21.41 11.60
C VAL A 245 -10.57 -22.76 12.21
N GLY A 246 -10.99 -22.79 13.48
CA GLY A 246 -11.41 -24.02 14.16
C GLY A 246 -12.59 -24.70 13.44
N THR A 247 -13.62 -23.96 13.12
CA THR A 247 -14.81 -24.49 12.40
C THR A 247 -14.49 -24.93 10.98
N VAL A 248 -13.62 -24.18 10.29
CA VAL A 248 -13.16 -24.54 8.93
C VAL A 248 -12.36 -25.83 8.96
N THR A 249 -11.46 -25.98 9.92
CA THR A 249 -10.65 -27.20 10.06
C THR A 249 -11.51 -28.41 10.40
N GLU A 250 -12.46 -28.29 11.33
CA GLU A 250 -13.39 -29.38 11.66
C GLU A 250 -14.24 -29.83 10.45
N GLN A 251 -14.67 -28.89 9.60
CA GLN A 251 -15.39 -29.23 8.37
C GLN A 251 -14.53 -29.99 7.36
N LEU A 252 -13.24 -29.62 7.25
CA LEU A 252 -12.27 -30.29 6.37
C LEU A 252 -11.88 -31.67 6.88
N GLU A 253 -11.73 -31.85 8.18
CA GLU A 253 -11.45 -33.14 8.81
C GLU A 253 -12.58 -34.15 8.67
N ARG A 254 -13.82 -33.69 8.46
CA ARG A 254 -14.99 -34.56 8.19
C ARG A 254 -14.99 -35.15 6.78
N SER A 255 -14.20 -34.60 5.87
CA SER A 255 -14.09 -35.10 4.50
C SER A 255 -12.99 -36.13 4.40
N PRO A 256 -13.28 -37.39 4.01
CA PRO A 256 -12.29 -38.48 3.97
C PRO A 256 -11.04 -38.19 3.14
N GLU A 257 -11.17 -37.32 2.15
CA GLU A 257 -10.08 -36.93 1.23
C GLU A 257 -9.09 -35.91 1.83
N THR A 258 -9.49 -35.21 2.91
CA THR A 258 -8.69 -34.10 3.48
C THR A 258 -8.18 -34.40 4.91
N VAL A 259 -8.55 -35.56 5.46
CA VAL A 259 -8.12 -35.97 6.81
C VAL A 259 -6.60 -36.03 6.90
N GLY A 260 -6.04 -35.25 7.85
CA GLY A 260 -4.57 -35.19 8.08
C GLY A 260 -3.79 -34.35 7.05
N LEU A 261 -4.43 -33.90 5.96
CA LEU A 261 -3.78 -33.04 4.97
C LEU A 261 -3.80 -31.57 5.39
N VAL A 262 -4.86 -31.12 6.08
CA VAL A 262 -5.07 -29.72 6.43
C VAL A 262 -5.24 -29.59 7.94
N SER A 263 -4.45 -28.75 8.58
CA SER A 263 -4.56 -28.38 10.00
C SER A 263 -4.88 -26.89 10.15
N ALA A 264 -5.27 -26.48 11.35
CA ALA A 264 -5.52 -25.07 11.68
C ALA A 264 -4.29 -24.20 11.40
N GLY A 265 -3.09 -24.70 11.70
CA GLY A 265 -1.83 -24.00 11.43
C GLY A 265 -1.55 -23.83 9.94
N VAL A 266 -1.79 -24.86 9.12
CA VAL A 266 -1.65 -24.79 7.66
C VAL A 266 -2.66 -23.80 7.06
N VAL A 267 -3.90 -23.79 7.52
CA VAL A 267 -4.91 -22.82 7.08
C VAL A 267 -4.50 -21.40 7.45
N THR A 268 -4.10 -21.17 8.70
CA THR A 268 -3.65 -19.87 9.19
C THR A 268 -2.45 -19.35 8.37
N ALA A 269 -1.47 -20.22 8.13
CA ALA A 269 -0.30 -19.91 7.32
C ALA A 269 -0.69 -19.60 5.86
N GLY A 270 -1.56 -20.43 5.27
CA GLY A 270 -2.08 -20.23 3.91
C GLY A 270 -2.82 -18.90 3.73
N VAL A 271 -3.70 -18.55 4.67
CA VAL A 271 -4.41 -17.28 4.73
C VAL A 271 -3.43 -16.11 4.77
N THR A 272 -2.41 -16.20 5.63
CA THR A 272 -1.39 -15.17 5.78
C THR A 272 -0.61 -14.97 4.48
N VAL A 273 -0.17 -16.06 3.86
CA VAL A 273 0.57 -16.05 2.58
C VAL A 273 -0.28 -15.43 1.47
N LEU A 274 -1.53 -15.88 1.33
CA LEU A 274 -2.45 -15.36 0.33
C LEU A 274 -2.74 -13.86 0.50
N GLY A 275 -2.77 -13.36 1.75
CA GLY A 275 -2.94 -11.93 2.05
C GLY A 275 -1.73 -11.08 1.65
N VAL A 276 -0.53 -11.63 1.73
CA VAL A 276 0.73 -10.93 1.47
C VAL A 276 1.15 -10.97 0.00
N ILE A 277 0.84 -12.05 -0.73
CA ILE A 277 1.23 -12.23 -2.14
C ILE A 277 0.91 -11.02 -3.04
N PRO A 278 -0.30 -10.44 -3.04
CA PRO A 278 -0.61 -9.33 -3.93
C PRO A 278 0.26 -8.09 -3.67
N ILE A 279 0.62 -7.82 -2.41
CA ILE A 279 1.52 -6.73 -2.04
C ILE A 279 2.94 -7.02 -2.51
N LEU A 280 3.43 -8.25 -2.32
CA LEU A 280 4.76 -8.65 -2.77
C LEU A 280 4.91 -8.55 -4.28
N LEU A 281 3.88 -8.88 -5.05
CA LEU A 281 3.89 -8.74 -6.52
C LEU A 281 3.93 -7.27 -6.97
N LEU A 282 3.34 -6.36 -6.20
CA LEU A 282 3.38 -4.93 -6.48
C LEU A 282 4.70 -4.27 -6.02
N TYR A 283 5.40 -4.85 -5.04
CA TYR A 283 6.58 -4.25 -4.41
C TYR A 283 7.71 -3.85 -5.39
N PRO A 284 8.10 -4.66 -6.42
CA PRO A 284 9.15 -4.25 -7.36
C PRO A 284 8.80 -2.98 -8.15
N PHE A 285 7.52 -2.81 -8.48
CA PHE A 285 7.04 -1.60 -9.15
C PHE A 285 7.10 -0.40 -8.21
N VAL A 286 6.71 -0.60 -6.96
CA VAL A 286 6.73 0.37 -5.88
C VAL A 286 8.14 0.88 -5.61
N GLN A 287 9.10 -0.03 -5.42
CA GLN A 287 10.48 0.27 -5.08
C GLN A 287 11.14 1.19 -6.11
N ARG A 288 10.89 0.95 -7.39
CA ARG A 288 11.46 1.75 -8.49
C ARG A 288 11.08 3.24 -8.39
N TYR A 289 9.85 3.55 -8.00
CA TYR A 289 9.37 4.94 -7.89
C TYR A 289 9.71 5.58 -6.54
N MET A 290 9.76 4.82 -5.46
CA MET A 290 10.15 5.33 -4.13
C MET A 290 11.61 5.83 -4.11
N VAL A 291 12.54 5.09 -4.72
CA VAL A 291 13.95 5.49 -4.78
C VAL A 291 14.11 6.84 -5.51
N GLN A 292 13.32 7.09 -6.55
CA GLN A 292 13.35 8.36 -7.28
C GLN A 292 12.70 9.52 -6.53
N GLY A 293 11.65 9.25 -5.74
CA GLY A 293 10.92 10.27 -4.98
C GLY A 293 11.67 10.79 -3.74
N ILE A 294 12.42 9.92 -3.06
CA ILE A 294 13.16 10.27 -1.83
C ILE A 294 14.40 11.14 -2.14
N THR A 295 15.04 10.92 -3.30
CA THR A 295 16.21 11.70 -3.71
C THR A 295 15.88 13.16 -4.03
N ILE A 296 14.66 13.45 -4.52
CA ILE A 296 14.23 14.83 -4.83
C ILE A 296 14.02 15.67 -3.56
N GLY A 297 13.70 15.03 -2.42
CA GLY A 297 13.55 15.71 -1.13
C GLY A 297 14.88 16.02 -0.41
N SER A 298 15.95 15.32 -0.74
CA SER A 298 17.26 15.43 -0.05
C SER A 298 18.24 16.41 -0.70
N GLU A 299 18.00 16.87 -1.92
CA GLU A 299 18.91 17.84 -2.61
C GLU A 299 18.64 19.31 -2.24
N LYS A 300 17.71 19.61 -1.36
CA LYS A 300 17.43 20.99 -0.87
C LYS A 300 17.88 21.22 0.58
N GLY A 301 18.88 20.48 1.06
CA GLY A 301 19.56 20.68 2.34
C GLY A 301 20.98 21.14 2.15
#